data_3f36887e96296c257cb201cfd6f06a63
#
_entry.id   3f36887e96296c257cb201cfd6f06a63
#
_cell.length_a   1.000
_cell.length_b   1.000
_cell.length_c   1.000
_cell.angle_alpha   90.00
_cell.angle_beta   90.00
_cell.angle_gamma   90.00
#
_symmetry.space_group_name_H-M   'P 1'
#
loop_
_entity.id
_entity.type
_entity.pdbx_description
1 polymer ?
#
loop_
_entity_poly.entity_id
_entity_poly.type
_entity_poly.pdbx_seq_one_letter_code
_entity_poly.pdbx_strand_id
1 'polypeptide(L)'
;SAAFYLALLGHRVTVFEARAEAGGMLRYSLPQYRLPKSVLRQELDIIESLGVEFRCNQKLGAGVSLDVLEVENDAIFVATGTWRAMTAGVLGEESPNVWHALHFLEQVARGEPTNVGKTVVVIGGGNAAVDSARTALRLGCDVTIAYRRERQDMPAIAGEVADAEAEGLQYQIMQLDDQ
;
A
#
# COMPACT_ATOMS: atom_id res chain seq x y z
N SER A 1 5.71 -14.59 -4.24
CA SER A 1 7.03 -15.29 -4.31
C SER A 1 6.96 -16.69 -3.73
N ALA A 2 6.57 -16.89 -2.43
CA ALA A 2 6.55 -18.24 -1.84
C ALA A 2 5.69 -19.21 -2.66
N ALA A 3 4.47 -18.82 -3.03
CA ALA A 3 3.58 -19.66 -3.82
C ALA A 3 4.19 -20.10 -5.17
N PHE A 4 4.86 -19.18 -5.85
CA PHE A 4 5.58 -19.48 -7.11
C PHE A 4 6.63 -20.56 -6.93
N TYR A 5 7.54 -20.39 -5.96
CA TYR A 5 8.63 -21.36 -5.75
C TYR A 5 8.13 -22.70 -5.22
N LEU A 6 7.12 -22.71 -4.34
CA LEU A 6 6.52 -23.95 -3.84
C LEU A 6 5.84 -24.73 -4.98
N ALA A 7 5.13 -24.05 -5.88
CA ALA A 7 4.55 -24.68 -7.06
C ALA A 7 5.62 -25.28 -7.99
N LEU A 8 6.71 -24.54 -8.24
CA LEU A 8 7.84 -25.08 -9.03
C LEU A 8 8.50 -26.32 -8.40
N LEU A 9 8.47 -26.43 -7.07
CA LEU A 9 8.95 -27.60 -6.34
C LEU A 9 7.94 -28.77 -6.32
N GLY A 10 6.77 -28.61 -6.98
CA GLY A 10 5.75 -29.63 -7.10
C GLY A 10 4.74 -29.69 -5.95
N HIS A 11 4.74 -28.72 -5.04
CA HIS A 11 3.72 -28.61 -4.00
C HIS A 11 2.40 -28.09 -4.56
N ARG A 12 1.29 -28.61 -4.05
CA ARG A 12 -0.04 -28.03 -4.27
C ARG A 12 -0.20 -26.79 -3.37
N VAL A 13 -0.42 -25.62 -3.94
CA VAL A 13 -0.44 -24.36 -3.22
C VAL A 13 -1.79 -23.66 -3.36
N THR A 14 -2.38 -23.27 -2.24
CA THR A 14 -3.56 -22.40 -2.17
C THR A 14 -3.18 -21.11 -1.45
N VAL A 15 -3.50 -19.97 -2.05
CA VAL A 15 -3.31 -18.65 -1.46
C VAL A 15 -4.66 -18.11 -1.02
N PHE A 16 -4.84 -17.87 0.27
CA PHE A 16 -6.02 -17.21 0.82
C PHE A 16 -5.77 -15.70 0.89
N GLU A 17 -6.62 -14.94 0.22
CA GLU A 17 -6.53 -13.48 0.14
C GLU A 17 -7.80 -12.84 0.73
N ALA A 18 -7.62 -11.90 1.66
CA ALA A 18 -8.73 -11.24 2.32
C ALA A 18 -9.51 -10.29 1.40
N ARG A 19 -8.85 -9.76 0.37
CA ARG A 19 -9.42 -8.82 -0.60
C ARG A 19 -10.08 -9.55 -1.77
N ALA A 20 -10.79 -8.79 -2.60
CA ALA A 20 -11.47 -9.32 -3.79
C ALA A 20 -10.50 -9.82 -4.86
N GLU A 21 -9.28 -9.29 -4.88
CA GLU A 21 -8.25 -9.64 -5.85
C GLU A 21 -6.90 -9.82 -5.18
N ALA A 22 -6.11 -10.77 -5.68
CA ALA A 22 -4.73 -10.98 -5.25
C ALA A 22 -3.81 -9.83 -5.67
N GLY A 23 -2.69 -9.66 -4.96
CA GLY A 23 -1.65 -8.69 -5.28
C GLY A 23 -1.26 -7.78 -4.12
N GLY A 24 -2.02 -7.80 -3.02
CA GLY A 24 -1.65 -7.11 -1.78
C GLY A 24 -1.36 -5.63 -1.99
N MET A 25 -0.29 -5.13 -1.37
CA MET A 25 0.12 -3.72 -1.46
C MET A 25 0.45 -3.27 -2.89
N LEU A 26 0.92 -4.16 -3.76
CA LEU A 26 1.19 -3.83 -5.17
C LEU A 26 -0.10 -3.46 -5.93
N ARG A 27 -1.23 -4.04 -5.52
CA ARG A 27 -2.54 -3.72 -6.10
C ARG A 27 -3.21 -2.53 -5.43
N TYR A 28 -3.23 -2.52 -4.09
CA TYR A 28 -4.10 -1.65 -3.33
C TYR A 28 -3.42 -0.39 -2.76
N SER A 29 -2.09 -0.36 -2.71
CA SER A 29 -1.37 0.80 -2.16
C SER A 29 -0.41 1.43 -3.15
N LEU A 30 0.26 0.63 -3.98
CA LEU A 30 1.19 1.18 -4.96
C LEU A 30 0.42 1.85 -6.10
N PRO A 31 0.67 3.14 -6.40
CA PRO A 31 -0.03 3.86 -7.46
C PRO A 31 0.19 3.25 -8.85
N GLN A 32 -0.83 3.36 -9.71
CA GLN A 32 -0.79 2.78 -11.05
C GLN A 32 0.30 3.38 -11.95
N TYR A 33 0.71 4.62 -11.72
CA TYR A 33 1.78 5.27 -12.48
C TYR A 33 3.17 4.69 -12.15
N ARG A 34 3.33 4.04 -10.98
CA ARG A 34 4.55 3.30 -10.62
C ARG A 34 4.50 1.84 -11.08
N LEU A 35 3.36 1.19 -10.91
CA LEU A 35 3.14 -0.20 -11.33
C LEU A 35 1.76 -0.33 -11.99
N PRO A 36 1.70 -0.40 -13.33
CA PRO A 36 0.45 -0.66 -14.03
C PRO A 36 -0.18 -1.98 -13.57
N LYS A 37 -1.47 -1.97 -13.27
CA LYS A 37 -2.18 -3.16 -12.76
C LYS A 37 -2.21 -4.31 -13.77
N SER A 38 -2.06 -4.00 -15.07
CA SER A 38 -1.89 -5.01 -16.13
C SER A 38 -0.62 -5.82 -15.97
N VAL A 39 0.49 -5.19 -15.58
CA VAL A 39 1.77 -5.88 -15.32
C VAL A 39 1.61 -6.81 -14.12
N LEU A 40 1.01 -6.31 -13.03
CA LEU A 40 0.74 -7.15 -11.86
C LEU A 40 -0.17 -8.34 -12.22
N ARG A 41 -1.17 -8.14 -13.08
CA ARG A 41 -2.05 -9.23 -13.52
C ARG A 41 -1.28 -10.29 -14.29
N GLN A 42 -0.41 -9.90 -15.21
CA GLN A 42 0.44 -10.84 -15.95
C GLN A 42 1.32 -11.69 -15.03
N GLU A 43 1.91 -11.08 -14.00
CA GLU A 43 2.71 -11.81 -13.00
C GLU A 43 1.87 -12.81 -12.19
N LEU A 44 0.63 -12.45 -11.86
CA LEU A 44 -0.29 -13.35 -11.17
C LEU A 44 -0.75 -14.49 -12.08
N ASP A 45 -1.01 -14.22 -13.37
CA ASP A 45 -1.38 -15.23 -14.36
C ASP A 45 -0.28 -16.30 -14.52
N ILE A 46 1.00 -15.89 -14.47
CA ILE A 46 2.13 -16.82 -14.47
C ILE A 46 2.05 -17.74 -13.24
N ILE A 47 1.78 -17.19 -12.07
CA ILE A 47 1.67 -17.98 -10.83
C ILE A 47 0.49 -18.94 -10.90
N GLU A 48 -0.67 -18.49 -11.38
CA GLU A 48 -1.85 -19.29 -11.59
C GLU A 48 -1.60 -20.44 -12.60
N SER A 49 -0.82 -20.17 -13.67
CA SER A 49 -0.48 -21.17 -14.68
C SER A 49 0.36 -22.34 -14.14
N LEU A 50 1.03 -22.16 -13.02
CA LEU A 50 1.75 -23.21 -12.28
C LEU A 50 0.83 -24.08 -11.42
N GLY A 51 -0.49 -23.85 -11.44
CA GLY A 51 -1.46 -24.57 -10.65
C GLY A 51 -1.70 -24.02 -9.24
N VAL A 52 -1.23 -22.80 -8.94
CA VAL A 52 -1.54 -22.11 -7.68
C VAL A 52 -2.99 -21.65 -7.70
N GLU A 53 -3.75 -22.03 -6.68
CA GLU A 53 -5.13 -21.61 -6.49
C GLU A 53 -5.18 -20.33 -5.64
N PHE A 54 -5.85 -19.27 -6.12
CA PHE A 54 -6.15 -18.07 -5.34
C PHE A 54 -7.60 -18.09 -4.87
N ARG A 55 -7.81 -18.08 -3.54
CA ARG A 55 -9.11 -17.96 -2.89
C ARG A 55 -9.25 -16.57 -2.29
N CYS A 56 -9.82 -15.66 -3.07
CA CYS A 56 -10.07 -14.28 -2.67
C CYS A 56 -11.33 -14.17 -1.78
N ASN A 57 -11.48 -13.02 -1.09
CA ASN A 57 -12.53 -12.76 -0.09
C ASN A 57 -12.51 -13.76 1.09
N GLN A 58 -11.34 -14.31 1.39
CA GLN A 58 -11.11 -15.26 2.48
C GLN A 58 -10.17 -14.65 3.52
N LYS A 59 -10.76 -13.93 4.47
CA LYS A 59 -10.00 -13.28 5.55
C LYS A 59 -9.74 -14.27 6.69
N LEU A 60 -8.47 -14.44 7.07
CA LEU A 60 -8.10 -15.22 8.23
C LEU A 60 -8.76 -14.64 9.51
N GLY A 61 -9.42 -15.51 10.27
CA GLY A 61 -10.18 -15.14 11.46
C GLY A 61 -11.62 -14.67 11.20
N ALA A 62 -12.04 -14.51 9.94
CA ALA A 62 -13.41 -14.13 9.59
C ALA A 62 -14.04 -14.99 8.48
N GLY A 63 -13.27 -15.45 7.52
CA GLY A 63 -13.74 -16.33 6.44
C GLY A 63 -13.11 -17.73 6.50
N VAL A 64 -11.91 -17.81 7.06
CA VAL A 64 -11.17 -19.05 7.29
C VAL A 64 -10.47 -19.00 8.64
N SER A 65 -10.46 -20.09 9.39
CA SER A 65 -9.75 -20.18 10.66
C SER A 65 -8.38 -20.83 10.49
N LEU A 66 -7.45 -20.52 11.39
CA LEU A 66 -6.13 -21.14 11.39
C LEU A 66 -6.21 -22.65 11.67
N ASP A 67 -7.06 -23.03 12.62
CA ASP A 67 -7.25 -24.44 13.02
C ASP A 67 -7.70 -25.30 11.82
N VAL A 68 -8.59 -24.76 10.97
CA VAL A 68 -9.03 -25.45 9.75
C VAL A 68 -7.86 -25.60 8.77
N LEU A 69 -7.08 -24.52 8.59
CA LEU A 69 -5.93 -24.58 7.70
C LEU A 69 -4.86 -25.57 8.18
N GLU A 70 -4.62 -25.68 9.49
CA GLU A 70 -3.67 -26.62 10.07
C GLU A 70 -4.08 -28.09 9.86
N VAL A 71 -5.37 -28.37 9.87
CA VAL A 71 -5.88 -29.73 9.62
C VAL A 71 -5.86 -30.10 8.13
N GLU A 72 -6.09 -29.15 7.26
CA GLU A 72 -6.25 -29.38 5.81
C GLU A 72 -4.94 -29.31 5.02
N ASN A 73 -3.86 -28.82 5.62
CA ASN A 73 -2.60 -28.58 4.91
C ASN A 73 -1.39 -29.09 5.68
N ASP A 74 -0.37 -29.53 4.96
CA ASP A 74 0.91 -30.01 5.53
C ASP A 74 1.75 -28.85 6.10
N ALA A 75 1.59 -27.64 5.56
CA ALA A 75 2.29 -26.45 6.02
C ALA A 75 1.51 -25.17 5.72
N ILE A 76 1.70 -24.15 6.56
CA ILE A 76 1.09 -22.82 6.40
C ILE A 76 2.21 -21.78 6.35
N PHE A 77 2.20 -20.96 5.30
CA PHE A 77 3.07 -19.79 5.17
C PHE A 77 2.28 -18.51 5.45
N VAL A 78 2.55 -17.85 6.58
CA VAL A 78 1.85 -16.62 6.98
C VAL A 78 2.51 -15.42 6.30
N ALA A 79 1.79 -14.77 5.39
CA ALA A 79 2.26 -13.62 4.60
C ALA A 79 1.21 -12.51 4.52
N THR A 80 0.58 -12.17 5.65
CA THR A 80 -0.55 -11.23 5.73
C THR A 80 -0.20 -9.78 5.45
N GLY A 81 1.09 -9.42 5.43
CA GLY A 81 1.57 -8.07 5.15
C GLY A 81 1.34 -7.08 6.29
N THR A 82 1.55 -5.79 6.02
CA THR A 82 1.51 -4.69 7.01
C THR A 82 0.39 -3.71 6.68
N TRP A 83 -0.85 -4.15 6.81
CA TRP A 83 -2.04 -3.35 6.48
C TRP A 83 -2.45 -2.36 7.57
N ARG A 84 -1.87 -2.49 8.76
CA ARG A 84 -2.17 -1.56 9.86
C ARG A 84 -1.33 -0.30 9.69
N ALA A 85 -2.00 0.83 9.50
CA ALA A 85 -1.36 2.13 9.48
C ALA A 85 -0.73 2.42 10.86
N MET A 86 0.45 3.03 10.86
CA MET A 86 1.03 3.58 12.08
C MET A 86 0.45 4.96 12.33
N THR A 87 0.11 5.23 13.59
CA THR A 87 -0.31 6.54 14.05
C THR A 87 0.91 7.42 14.30
N ALA A 88 0.79 8.72 14.06
CA ALA A 88 1.83 9.69 14.38
C ALA A 88 1.83 10.07 15.87
N GLY A 89 0.71 9.83 16.57
CA GLY A 89 0.53 10.15 17.97
C GLY A 89 0.41 11.65 18.24
N VAL A 90 -0.01 12.42 17.24
CA VAL A 90 -0.16 13.88 17.36
C VAL A 90 -1.60 14.27 17.64
N LEU A 91 -1.79 15.38 18.34
CA LEU A 91 -3.11 15.91 18.64
C LEU A 91 -3.87 16.24 17.34
N GLY A 92 -5.11 15.77 17.23
CA GLY A 92 -5.96 15.98 16.07
C GLY A 92 -5.85 14.91 14.98
N GLU A 93 -5.04 13.87 15.16
CA GLU A 93 -4.90 12.76 14.20
C GLU A 93 -6.23 12.04 13.94
N GLU A 94 -7.15 12.01 14.95
CA GLU A 94 -8.48 11.40 14.85
C GLU A 94 -9.51 12.29 14.12
N SER A 95 -9.11 13.45 13.62
CA SER A 95 -10.02 14.37 12.92
C SER A 95 -10.50 13.74 11.60
N PRO A 96 -11.76 13.97 11.20
CA PRO A 96 -12.33 13.35 10.00
C PRO A 96 -11.64 13.78 8.68
N ASN A 97 -10.86 14.87 8.74
CA ASN A 97 -10.07 15.36 7.59
C ASN A 97 -8.64 14.80 7.56
N VAL A 98 -8.27 13.94 8.52
CA VAL A 98 -6.97 13.28 8.57
C VAL A 98 -7.08 11.88 7.99
N TRP A 99 -6.25 11.60 7.00
CA TRP A 99 -6.23 10.34 6.27
C TRP A 99 -4.91 9.62 6.48
N HIS A 100 -4.97 8.34 6.82
CA HIS A 100 -3.77 7.51 6.75
C HIS A 100 -3.41 7.18 5.30
N ALA A 101 -2.13 7.30 4.97
CA ALA A 101 -1.62 7.11 3.60
C ALA A 101 -2.12 5.81 2.94
N LEU A 102 -2.04 4.67 3.66
CA LEU A 102 -2.48 3.39 3.11
C LEU A 102 -3.98 3.36 2.80
N HIS A 103 -4.81 3.96 3.66
CA HIS A 103 -6.25 4.04 3.44
C HIS A 103 -6.59 4.93 2.23
N PHE A 104 -5.94 6.10 2.15
CA PHE A 104 -6.12 7.00 1.02
C PHE A 104 -5.73 6.34 -0.31
N LEU A 105 -4.53 5.74 -0.36
CA LEU A 105 -4.03 5.07 -1.57
C LEU A 105 -4.90 3.87 -1.96
N GLU A 106 -5.39 3.08 -0.99
CA GLU A 106 -6.30 1.97 -1.24
C GLU A 106 -7.62 2.45 -1.84
N GLN A 107 -8.20 3.51 -1.30
CA GLN A 107 -9.46 4.07 -1.79
C GLN A 107 -9.32 4.58 -3.23
N VAL A 108 -8.23 5.30 -3.53
CA VAL A 108 -7.91 5.73 -4.90
C VAL A 108 -7.69 4.53 -5.82
N ALA A 109 -6.96 3.50 -5.37
CA ALA A 109 -6.69 2.30 -6.18
C ALA A 109 -7.95 1.50 -6.52
N ARG A 110 -9.00 1.61 -5.68
CA ARG A 110 -10.33 1.02 -5.92
C ARG A 110 -11.23 1.88 -6.80
N GLY A 111 -10.82 3.11 -7.14
CA GLY A 111 -11.65 4.07 -7.85
C GLY A 111 -12.81 4.62 -7.00
N GLU A 112 -12.70 4.52 -5.68
CA GLU A 112 -13.70 5.05 -4.76
C GLU A 112 -13.54 6.57 -4.60
N PRO A 113 -14.65 7.32 -4.40
CA PRO A 113 -14.57 8.75 -4.19
C PRO A 113 -13.72 9.10 -2.97
N THR A 114 -12.77 9.99 -3.14
CA THR A 114 -11.97 10.55 -2.03
C THR A 114 -12.44 11.98 -1.76
N ASN A 115 -12.86 12.26 -0.52
CA ASN A 115 -13.26 13.59 -0.10
C ASN A 115 -12.05 14.38 0.45
N VAL A 116 -10.93 14.31 -0.25
CA VAL A 116 -9.78 15.16 0.06
C VAL A 116 -10.08 16.59 -0.40
N GLY A 117 -9.73 17.58 0.42
CA GLY A 117 -9.91 18.99 0.09
C GLY A 117 -9.02 19.47 -1.06
N LYS A 118 -9.18 20.73 -1.45
CA LYS A 118 -8.31 21.33 -2.49
C LYS A 118 -6.87 21.48 -2.04
N THR A 119 -6.64 21.73 -0.75
CA THR A 119 -5.31 21.89 -0.16
C THR A 119 -5.03 20.68 0.73
N VAL A 120 -3.94 20.00 0.47
CA VAL A 120 -3.53 18.78 1.16
C VAL A 120 -2.12 18.96 1.72
N VAL A 121 -1.96 18.65 3.00
CA VAL A 121 -0.64 18.53 3.64
C VAL A 121 -0.37 17.05 3.90
N VAL A 122 0.73 16.55 3.37
CA VAL A 122 1.18 15.18 3.60
C VAL A 122 2.31 15.19 4.61
N ILE A 123 2.10 14.56 5.76
CA ILE A 123 3.10 14.47 6.83
C ILE A 123 3.93 13.22 6.65
N GLY A 124 5.23 13.39 6.45
CA GLY A 124 6.20 12.30 6.34
C GLY A 124 7.14 12.42 5.15
N GLY A 125 8.20 11.59 5.16
CA GLY A 125 9.24 11.60 4.12
C GLY A 125 9.50 10.23 3.50
N GLY A 126 8.68 9.22 3.78
CA GLY A 126 8.81 7.88 3.22
C GLY A 126 8.07 7.71 1.89
N ASN A 127 8.26 6.56 1.23
CA ASN A 127 7.63 6.25 -0.05
C ASN A 127 6.10 6.42 -0.02
N ALA A 128 5.43 6.00 1.06
CA ALA A 128 3.99 6.15 1.20
C ALA A 128 3.55 7.62 1.22
N ALA A 129 4.34 8.52 1.82
CA ALA A 129 4.08 9.94 1.83
C ALA A 129 4.24 10.53 0.41
N VAL A 130 5.32 10.20 -0.28
CA VAL A 130 5.55 10.64 -1.67
C VAL A 130 4.46 10.12 -2.60
N ASP A 131 4.08 8.84 -2.48
CA ASP A 131 3.01 8.23 -3.27
C ASP A 131 1.66 8.92 -3.01
N SER A 132 1.35 9.23 -1.74
CA SER A 132 0.11 9.94 -1.38
C SER A 132 0.11 11.36 -1.93
N ALA A 133 1.21 12.08 -1.81
CA ALA A 133 1.34 13.44 -2.31
C ALA A 133 1.18 13.51 -3.83
N ARG A 134 1.90 12.67 -4.57
CA ARG A 134 1.79 12.58 -6.05
C ARG A 134 0.39 12.14 -6.48
N THR A 135 -0.25 11.27 -5.72
CA THR A 135 -1.63 10.84 -5.99
C THR A 135 -2.62 11.98 -5.77
N ALA A 136 -2.51 12.72 -4.65
CA ALA A 136 -3.37 13.88 -4.38
C ALA A 136 -3.16 14.99 -5.43
N LEU A 137 -1.92 15.25 -5.86
CA LEU A 137 -1.61 16.19 -6.93
C LEU A 137 -2.33 15.82 -8.24
N ARG A 138 -2.33 14.52 -8.60
CA ARG A 138 -3.05 14.02 -9.80
C ARG A 138 -4.57 14.09 -9.67
N LEU A 139 -5.10 14.16 -8.46
CA LEU A 139 -6.51 14.44 -8.20
C LEU A 139 -6.85 15.94 -8.28
N GLY A 140 -5.85 16.80 -8.56
CA GLY A 140 -6.02 18.24 -8.72
C GLY A 140 -5.94 19.05 -7.44
N CYS A 141 -5.30 18.50 -6.39
CA CYS A 141 -5.09 19.20 -5.13
C CYS A 141 -3.79 20.04 -5.17
N ASP A 142 -3.76 21.13 -4.41
CA ASP A 142 -2.53 21.82 -4.03
C ASP A 142 -1.89 21.04 -2.88
N VAL A 143 -0.69 20.50 -3.08
CA VAL A 143 -0.09 19.56 -2.14
C VAL A 143 1.25 20.08 -1.62
N THR A 144 1.42 19.98 -0.29
CA THR A 144 2.69 20.24 0.39
C THR A 144 3.09 19.01 1.19
N ILE A 145 4.33 18.55 1.05
CA ILE A 145 4.92 17.55 1.94
C ILE A 145 5.56 18.27 3.13
N ALA A 146 5.11 17.94 4.32
CA ALA A 146 5.67 18.42 5.57
C ALA A 146 6.55 17.34 6.18
N TYR A 147 7.85 17.61 6.32
CA TYR A 147 8.80 16.62 6.83
C TYR A 147 9.68 17.22 7.92
N ARG A 148 9.97 16.48 8.99
CA ARG A 148 10.69 16.94 10.18
C ARG A 148 12.20 17.11 10.03
N ARG A 149 12.75 16.66 8.91
CA ARG A 149 14.19 16.75 8.60
C ARG A 149 14.36 17.40 7.24
N GLU A 150 15.60 17.55 6.80
CA GLU A 150 15.88 18.07 5.48
C GLU A 150 15.47 17.09 4.37
N ARG A 151 15.30 17.63 3.16
CA ARG A 151 14.91 16.82 1.99
C ARG A 151 15.86 15.64 1.74
N GLN A 152 17.16 15.86 1.90
CA GLN A 152 18.19 14.82 1.72
C GLN A 152 18.09 13.66 2.71
N ASP A 153 17.41 13.87 3.85
CA ASP A 153 17.19 12.85 4.89
C ASP A 153 15.89 12.07 4.68
N MET A 154 15.16 12.34 3.60
CA MET A 154 13.94 11.59 3.30
C MET A 154 14.27 10.13 2.98
N PRO A 155 13.66 9.16 3.66
CA PRO A 155 13.90 7.74 3.41
C PRO A 155 13.21 7.23 2.13
N ALA A 156 12.45 8.07 1.43
CA ALA A 156 11.86 7.73 0.14
C ALA A 156 12.94 7.53 -0.93
N ILE A 157 12.62 6.75 -1.95
CA ILE A 157 13.49 6.51 -3.09
C ILE A 157 13.79 7.85 -3.77
N ALA A 158 15.08 8.19 -3.92
CA ALA A 158 15.51 9.50 -4.42
C ALA A 158 14.90 9.86 -5.80
N GLY A 159 14.76 8.88 -6.70
CA GLY A 159 14.11 9.07 -7.98
C GLY A 159 12.63 9.46 -7.85
N GLU A 160 11.89 8.86 -6.91
CA GLU A 160 10.48 9.19 -6.66
C GLU A 160 10.31 10.59 -6.06
N VAL A 161 11.27 11.01 -5.24
CA VAL A 161 11.32 12.38 -4.70
C VAL A 161 11.58 13.38 -5.82
N ALA A 162 12.54 13.10 -6.71
CA ALA A 162 12.83 13.93 -7.87
C ALA A 162 11.65 14.04 -8.85
N ASP A 163 10.97 12.92 -9.11
CA ASP A 163 9.75 12.90 -9.92
C ASP A 163 8.64 13.75 -9.30
N ALA A 164 8.48 13.66 -7.96
CA ALA A 164 7.48 14.44 -7.24
C ALA A 164 7.73 15.94 -7.38
N GLU A 165 9.00 16.38 -7.30
CA GLU A 165 9.40 17.77 -7.53
C GLU A 165 9.14 18.21 -8.97
N ALA A 166 9.47 17.36 -9.95
CA ALA A 166 9.21 17.65 -11.36
C ALA A 166 7.71 17.79 -11.67
N GLU A 167 6.85 17.14 -10.88
CA GLU A 167 5.39 17.26 -10.93
C GLU A 167 4.85 18.50 -10.20
N GLY A 168 5.71 19.31 -9.56
CA GLY A 168 5.35 20.55 -8.88
C GLY A 168 5.04 20.44 -7.39
N LEU A 169 5.39 19.31 -6.75
CA LEU A 169 5.23 19.17 -5.30
C LEU A 169 6.13 20.11 -4.54
N GLN A 170 5.56 20.75 -3.52
CA GLN A 170 6.29 21.61 -2.59
C GLN A 170 6.69 20.85 -1.34
N TYR A 171 7.81 21.20 -0.76
CA TYR A 171 8.32 20.65 0.49
C TYR A 171 8.44 21.75 1.54
N GLN A 172 7.98 21.45 2.74
CA GLN A 172 8.14 22.30 3.91
C GLN A 172 8.83 21.52 5.02
N ILE A 173 9.91 22.08 5.54
CA ILE A 173 10.55 21.54 6.74
C ILE A 173 9.70 21.94 7.94
N MET A 174 9.19 20.94 8.69
CA MET A 174 8.52 21.19 9.97
C MET A 174 9.56 21.25 11.08
N GLN A 175 9.66 22.36 11.77
CA GLN A 175 10.28 22.39 13.09
C GLN A 175 9.28 21.76 14.06
N LEU A 176 9.60 20.60 14.58
CA LEU A 176 8.89 20.05 15.74
C LEU A 176 9.52 20.74 16.96
N ASP A 177 8.73 21.57 17.64
CA ASP A 177 9.11 22.01 18.98
C ASP A 177 9.16 20.77 19.87
N ASP A 178 10.34 20.48 20.40
CA ASP A 178 10.54 19.43 21.42
C ASP A 178 9.71 19.81 22.66
N GLN A 179 8.52 19.23 22.82
CA GLN A 179 7.74 19.26 24.07
C GLN A 179 7.80 17.91 24.74
#